data_47923e7e3926855c104ed653e7106da9
#
_entry.id   47923e7e3926855c104ed653e7106da9
#
_cell.length_a   1.000
_cell.length_b   1.000
_cell.length_c   1.000
_cell.angle_alpha   90.00
_cell.angle_beta   90.00
_cell.angle_gamma   90.00
#
_symmetry.space_group_name_H-M   'P 1'
#
loop_
_entity.id
_entity.type
_entity.pdbx_description
1 polymer ?
#
loop_
_entity_poly.entity_id
_entity_poly.type
_entity_poly.pdbx_seq_one_letter_code
_entity_poly.pdbx_strand_id
1 'polypeptide(L)'
;QKDIAETLGISRATVVNYLAEAREKELIRITLAAPAFITHRLAVELCERFGLTAAYVVPDEGADTEDQFARVTRGAALWLPDLLAAGDNLGVAWGRSVFDLAEALETTRTEDMTVLQLVGSMATPYGFTAEACSTRLAQRLGARCLNLHAPAILSSVELAQALRDEPIIRIQLDEIEKLNKLLFSVGTIKPDSHIMSAGLASMADLDHYVRRGAAGVICGRFVDGEGRAIDGPMEDRMIGIPLERLVGLPMGILVTPGHDKLAATM
;
A
#
# COMPACT_ATOMS: atom_id res chain seq x y z
N GLN A 1 7.86 -1.30 -36.49
CA GLN A 1 6.91 -0.61 -37.37
C GLN A 1 7.17 -0.91 -38.84
N LYS A 2 8.45 -0.94 -39.28
CA LYS A 2 8.82 -1.29 -40.64
C LYS A 2 8.39 -2.72 -40.97
N ASP A 3 8.72 -3.67 -40.12
CA ASP A 3 8.40 -5.08 -40.29
C ASP A 3 6.89 -5.33 -40.30
N ILE A 4 6.12 -4.61 -39.47
CA ILE A 4 4.66 -4.64 -39.45
C ILE A 4 4.10 -4.11 -40.79
N ALA A 5 4.64 -3.00 -41.27
CA ALA A 5 4.21 -2.40 -42.54
C ALA A 5 4.46 -3.36 -43.74
N GLU A 6 5.60 -4.00 -43.79
CA GLU A 6 5.96 -5.01 -44.78
C GLU A 6 5.06 -6.24 -44.71
N THR A 7 4.83 -6.76 -43.50
CA THR A 7 3.98 -7.95 -43.28
C THR A 7 2.53 -7.70 -43.70
N LEU A 8 2.00 -6.50 -43.41
CA LEU A 8 0.61 -6.15 -43.70
C LEU A 8 0.40 -5.48 -45.05
N GLY A 9 1.45 -5.21 -45.82
CA GLY A 9 1.37 -4.54 -47.14
C GLY A 9 0.83 -3.11 -47.07
N ILE A 10 1.08 -2.39 -45.95
CA ILE A 10 0.62 -1.02 -45.74
C ILE A 10 1.78 -0.06 -45.51
N SER A 11 1.54 1.25 -45.56
CA SER A 11 2.60 2.22 -45.33
C SER A 11 3.00 2.27 -43.83
N ARG A 12 4.25 2.65 -43.54
CA ARG A 12 4.73 2.89 -42.18
C ARG A 12 3.90 3.97 -41.48
N ALA A 13 3.46 5.01 -42.23
CA ALA A 13 2.60 6.06 -41.70
C ALA A 13 1.24 5.49 -41.22
N THR A 14 0.66 4.56 -41.99
CA THR A 14 -0.57 3.87 -41.62
C THR A 14 -0.39 3.05 -40.35
N VAL A 15 0.74 2.36 -40.19
CA VAL A 15 1.05 1.61 -38.94
C VAL A 15 1.16 2.57 -37.75
N VAL A 16 1.82 3.73 -37.91
CA VAL A 16 1.91 4.76 -36.85
C VAL A 16 0.53 5.25 -36.43
N ASN A 17 -0.35 5.54 -37.39
CA ASN A 17 -1.70 6.00 -37.11
C ASN A 17 -2.54 4.91 -36.41
N TYR A 18 -2.46 3.65 -36.84
CA TYR A 18 -3.15 2.55 -36.19
C TYR A 18 -2.67 2.30 -34.76
N LEU A 19 -1.35 2.42 -34.50
CA LEU A 19 -0.80 2.32 -33.17
C LEU A 19 -1.24 3.50 -32.28
N ALA A 20 -1.35 4.70 -32.82
CA ALA A 20 -1.85 5.87 -32.09
C ALA A 20 -3.34 5.68 -31.74
N GLU A 21 -4.16 5.28 -32.70
CA GLU A 21 -5.58 4.99 -32.50
C GLU A 21 -5.80 3.82 -31.50
N ALA A 22 -4.98 2.78 -31.60
CA ALA A 22 -5.05 1.65 -30.69
C ALA A 22 -4.70 2.04 -29.23
N ARG A 23 -3.78 3.01 -29.04
CA ARG A 23 -3.51 3.58 -27.69
C ARG A 23 -4.67 4.44 -27.20
N GLU A 24 -5.19 5.32 -28.04
CA GLU A 24 -6.34 6.18 -27.70
C GLU A 24 -7.57 5.36 -27.33
N LYS A 25 -7.79 4.24 -28.01
CA LYS A 25 -8.87 3.28 -27.71
C LYS A 25 -8.52 2.24 -26.65
N GLU A 26 -7.38 2.38 -25.98
CA GLU A 26 -6.88 1.44 -24.96
C GLU A 26 -6.74 -0.04 -25.43
N LEU A 27 -6.70 -0.28 -26.75
CA LEU A 27 -6.51 -1.61 -27.34
C LEU A 27 -5.08 -2.14 -27.15
N ILE A 28 -4.11 -1.24 -27.03
CA ILE A 28 -2.72 -1.55 -26.66
C ILE A 28 -2.28 -0.65 -25.52
N ARG A 29 -1.58 -1.25 -24.56
CA ARG A 29 -0.92 -0.54 -23.48
C ARG A 29 0.59 -0.69 -23.63
N ILE A 30 1.32 0.42 -23.61
CA ILE A 30 2.79 0.39 -23.57
C ILE A 30 3.21 0.68 -22.15
N THR A 31 3.85 -0.29 -21.53
CA THR A 31 4.45 -0.15 -20.19
C THR A 31 5.97 -0.14 -20.32
N LEU A 32 6.62 0.70 -19.51
CA LEU A 32 8.07 0.63 -19.36
C LEU A 32 8.40 -0.45 -18.32
N ALA A 33 9.42 -1.23 -18.58
CA ALA A 33 9.88 -2.21 -17.61
C ALA A 33 10.40 -1.53 -16.33
N ALA A 34 10.19 -2.14 -15.17
CA ALA A 34 10.62 -1.65 -13.87
C ALA A 34 12.08 -1.11 -13.83
N PRO A 35 13.09 -1.75 -14.46
CA PRO A 35 14.46 -1.26 -14.47
C PRO A 35 14.62 0.17 -15.00
N ALA A 36 13.77 0.62 -15.93
CA ALA A 36 13.86 1.97 -16.49
C ALA A 36 13.55 3.08 -15.47
N PHE A 37 12.78 2.77 -14.42
CA PHE A 37 12.40 3.72 -13.37
C PHE A 37 13.37 3.70 -12.18
N ILE A 38 13.98 2.56 -11.89
CA ILE A 38 14.95 2.40 -10.79
C ILE A 38 16.22 3.21 -11.07
N THR A 39 16.61 3.34 -12.33
CA THR A 39 17.78 4.13 -12.75
C THR A 39 17.51 5.62 -12.92
N HIS A 40 16.27 6.06 -12.66
CA HIS A 40 15.96 7.49 -12.73
C HIS A 40 16.75 8.27 -11.66
N ARG A 41 17.26 9.45 -12.01
CA ARG A 41 18.09 10.26 -11.11
C ARG A 41 17.47 10.47 -9.73
N LEU A 42 16.18 10.82 -9.67
CA LEU A 42 15.47 11.01 -8.38
C LEU A 42 15.37 9.72 -7.57
N ALA A 43 15.25 8.55 -8.21
CA ALA A 43 15.25 7.27 -7.50
C ALA A 43 16.59 7.01 -6.82
N VAL A 44 17.68 7.30 -7.51
CA VAL A 44 19.06 7.18 -6.97
C VAL A 44 19.25 8.17 -5.81
N GLU A 45 18.87 9.43 -5.98
CA GLU A 45 18.97 10.46 -4.94
C GLU A 45 18.15 10.09 -3.67
N LEU A 46 16.94 9.51 -3.83
CA LEU A 46 16.14 9.01 -2.71
C LEU A 46 16.83 7.86 -1.99
N CYS A 47 17.38 6.89 -2.73
CA CYS A 47 18.10 5.77 -2.15
C CYS A 47 19.32 6.25 -1.34
N GLU A 48 20.13 7.17 -1.89
CA GLU A 48 21.31 7.71 -1.22
C GLU A 48 20.95 8.53 0.03
N ARG A 49 19.90 9.37 -0.07
CA ARG A 49 19.52 10.27 1.02
C ARG A 49 18.86 9.54 2.21
N PHE A 50 18.04 8.53 1.95
CA PHE A 50 17.24 7.85 2.96
C PHE A 50 17.69 6.41 3.23
N GLY A 51 18.79 5.97 2.62
CA GLY A 51 19.30 4.61 2.82
C GLY A 51 18.36 3.52 2.29
N LEU A 52 17.57 3.82 1.25
CA LEU A 52 16.63 2.86 0.67
C LEU A 52 17.38 1.86 -0.22
N THR A 53 16.96 0.60 -0.20
CA THR A 53 17.49 -0.44 -1.09
C THR A 53 17.13 -0.15 -2.56
N ALA A 54 15.93 0.35 -2.83
CA ALA A 54 15.48 0.77 -4.14
C ALA A 54 14.36 1.80 -4.03
N ALA A 55 14.19 2.63 -5.06
CA ALA A 55 13.08 3.54 -5.22
C ALA A 55 12.55 3.46 -6.66
N TYR A 56 11.24 3.56 -6.81
CA TYR A 56 10.56 3.62 -8.09
C TYR A 56 9.84 4.97 -8.19
N VAL A 57 10.32 5.85 -9.05
CA VAL A 57 9.76 7.19 -9.22
C VAL A 57 8.93 7.24 -10.50
N VAL A 58 7.66 7.58 -10.35
CA VAL A 58 6.74 7.78 -11.46
C VAL A 58 6.73 9.27 -11.80
N PRO A 59 7.07 9.67 -13.05
CA PRO A 59 7.11 11.06 -13.45
C PRO A 59 5.73 11.72 -13.35
N ASP A 60 5.71 12.94 -12.81
CA ASP A 60 4.58 13.85 -12.89
C ASP A 60 4.68 14.66 -14.21
N GLU A 61 3.77 14.38 -15.13
CA GLU A 61 3.71 15.09 -16.42
C GLU A 61 2.67 16.22 -16.40
N GLY A 62 2.41 16.81 -15.24
CA GLY A 62 1.39 17.85 -15.07
C GLY A 62 -0.04 17.32 -15.05
N ALA A 63 -0.20 16.02 -14.75
CA ALA A 63 -1.49 15.38 -14.53
C ALA A 63 -2.19 15.97 -13.28
N ASP A 64 -3.51 15.86 -13.23
CA ASP A 64 -4.23 16.20 -12.02
C ASP A 64 -3.94 15.20 -10.88
N THR A 65 -4.39 15.51 -9.67
CA THR A 65 -4.09 14.70 -8.48
C THR A 65 -4.59 13.27 -8.58
N GLU A 66 -5.75 13.05 -9.23
CA GLU A 66 -6.31 11.70 -9.42
C GLU A 66 -5.50 10.89 -10.42
N ASP A 67 -5.08 11.50 -11.51
CA ASP A 67 -4.20 10.88 -12.50
C ASP A 67 -2.83 10.54 -11.92
N GLN A 68 -2.23 11.44 -11.13
CA GLN A 68 -0.98 11.19 -10.41
C GLN A 68 -1.12 9.99 -9.48
N PHE A 69 -2.20 9.94 -8.71
CA PHE A 69 -2.50 8.85 -7.80
C PHE A 69 -2.60 7.50 -8.55
N ALA A 70 -3.40 7.47 -9.62
CA ALA A 70 -3.58 6.28 -10.44
C ALA A 70 -2.28 5.84 -11.16
N ARG A 71 -1.40 6.78 -11.56
CA ARG A 71 -0.10 6.48 -12.17
C ARG A 71 0.85 5.82 -11.18
N VAL A 72 0.95 6.35 -9.96
CA VAL A 72 1.81 5.79 -8.91
C VAL A 72 1.34 4.39 -8.50
N THR A 73 0.05 4.19 -8.29
CA THR A 73 -0.48 2.88 -7.90
C THR A 73 -0.33 1.83 -9.01
N ARG A 74 -0.52 2.22 -10.28
CA ARG A 74 -0.22 1.35 -11.43
C ARG A 74 1.26 1.04 -11.56
N GLY A 75 2.13 2.02 -11.35
CA GLY A 75 3.58 1.82 -11.33
C GLY A 75 4.02 0.85 -10.23
N ALA A 76 3.48 1.01 -9.04
CA ALA A 76 3.72 0.10 -7.92
C ALA A 76 3.21 -1.32 -8.21
N ALA A 77 2.05 -1.45 -8.87
CA ALA A 77 1.50 -2.74 -9.28
C ALA A 77 2.40 -3.48 -10.30
N LEU A 78 3.07 -2.74 -11.18
CA LEU A 78 4.03 -3.34 -12.12
C LEU A 78 5.31 -3.82 -11.45
N TRP A 79 5.75 -3.14 -10.39
CA TRP A 79 7.00 -3.46 -9.70
C TRP A 79 6.82 -4.50 -8.58
N LEU A 80 5.66 -4.54 -7.92
CA LEU A 80 5.42 -5.40 -6.77
C LEU A 80 5.76 -6.88 -7.01
N PRO A 81 5.39 -7.52 -8.15
CA PRO A 81 5.73 -8.93 -8.38
C PRO A 81 7.23 -9.24 -8.32
N ASP A 82 8.09 -8.33 -8.78
CA ASP A 82 9.55 -8.50 -8.77
C ASP A 82 10.13 -8.46 -7.34
N LEU A 83 9.38 -7.95 -6.37
CA LEU A 83 9.77 -7.86 -4.96
C LEU A 83 9.29 -9.07 -4.14
N LEU A 84 8.49 -9.95 -4.73
CA LEU A 84 7.86 -11.08 -4.04
C LEU A 84 8.51 -12.40 -4.45
N ALA A 85 8.57 -13.33 -3.51
CA ALA A 85 9.13 -14.67 -3.71
C ALA A 85 8.20 -15.75 -3.14
N ALA A 86 8.40 -16.98 -3.58
CA ALA A 86 7.73 -18.15 -3.01
C ALA A 86 7.98 -18.24 -1.50
N GLY A 87 6.93 -18.56 -0.75
CA GLY A 87 6.99 -18.67 0.71
C GLY A 87 6.91 -17.35 1.48
N ASP A 88 6.75 -16.20 0.80
CA ASP A 88 6.60 -14.91 1.49
C ASP A 88 5.31 -14.80 2.30
N ASN A 89 5.43 -14.18 3.47
CA ASN A 89 4.33 -13.71 4.30
C ASN A 89 4.27 -12.18 4.19
N LEU A 90 3.39 -11.69 3.30
CA LEU A 90 3.23 -10.27 3.03
C LEU A 90 2.18 -9.65 3.94
N GLY A 91 2.61 -8.87 4.92
CA GLY A 91 1.72 -8.02 5.70
C GLY A 91 1.21 -6.84 4.89
N VAL A 92 -0.08 -6.58 4.96
CA VAL A 92 -0.73 -5.54 4.16
C VAL A 92 -1.46 -4.56 5.07
N ALA A 93 -1.08 -3.28 4.97
CA ALA A 93 -1.83 -2.18 5.55
C ALA A 93 -3.11 -1.92 4.73
N TRP A 94 -4.01 -1.12 5.28
CA TRP A 94 -5.21 -0.70 4.59
C TRP A 94 -5.11 0.72 4.03
N GLY A 95 -5.98 1.05 3.10
CA GLY A 95 -6.15 2.39 2.54
C GLY A 95 -6.16 2.41 1.02
N ARG A 96 -6.54 3.57 0.48
CA ARG A 96 -6.74 3.77 -0.96
C ARG A 96 -5.52 3.35 -1.80
N SER A 97 -4.31 3.76 -1.40
CA SER A 97 -3.09 3.46 -2.16
C SER A 97 -2.84 1.95 -2.33
N VAL A 98 -3.07 1.20 -1.26
CA VAL A 98 -2.90 -0.27 -1.26
C VAL A 98 -4.02 -0.94 -2.06
N PHE A 99 -5.25 -0.47 -1.90
CA PHE A 99 -6.39 -1.00 -2.63
C PHE A 99 -6.28 -0.77 -4.14
N ASP A 100 -5.98 0.47 -4.57
CA ASP A 100 -5.85 0.82 -5.99
C ASP A 100 -4.65 0.13 -6.64
N LEU A 101 -3.55 -0.09 -5.88
CA LEU A 101 -2.45 -0.93 -6.32
C LEU A 101 -2.93 -2.37 -6.56
N ALA A 102 -3.67 -2.96 -5.62
CA ALA A 102 -4.20 -4.31 -5.76
C ALA A 102 -5.19 -4.45 -6.93
N GLU A 103 -6.01 -3.42 -7.20
CA GLU A 103 -6.87 -3.39 -8.39
C GLU A 103 -6.08 -3.32 -9.70
N ALA A 104 -4.99 -2.55 -9.71
CA ALA A 104 -4.15 -2.38 -10.90
C ALA A 104 -3.21 -3.58 -11.16
N LEU A 105 -3.00 -4.45 -10.16
CA LEU A 105 -2.11 -5.58 -10.27
C LEU A 105 -2.66 -6.62 -11.27
N GLU A 106 -1.86 -7.01 -12.24
CA GLU A 106 -2.19 -8.14 -13.10
C GLU A 106 -2.19 -9.45 -12.30
N THR A 107 -3.12 -10.34 -12.64
CA THR A 107 -3.21 -11.63 -11.95
C THR A 107 -1.94 -12.43 -12.24
N THR A 108 -1.24 -12.79 -11.20
CA THR A 108 -0.04 -13.63 -11.23
C THR A 108 -0.18 -14.73 -10.18
N ARG A 109 0.77 -15.66 -10.13
CA ARG A 109 0.80 -16.69 -9.10
C ARG A 109 2.18 -16.77 -8.48
N THR A 110 2.22 -16.49 -7.17
CA THR A 110 3.41 -16.72 -6.36
C THR A 110 3.17 -17.93 -5.45
N GLU A 111 4.00 -18.97 -5.58
CA GLU A 111 3.82 -20.22 -4.85
C GLU A 111 4.00 -20.03 -3.34
N ASP A 112 3.18 -20.75 -2.56
CA ASP A 112 3.23 -20.82 -1.09
C ASP A 112 3.19 -19.46 -0.36
N MET A 113 2.75 -18.40 -1.03
CA MET A 113 2.66 -17.07 -0.47
C MET A 113 1.42 -16.89 0.39
N THR A 114 1.53 -16.11 1.46
CA THR A 114 0.41 -15.70 2.30
C THR A 114 0.33 -14.18 2.40
N VAL A 115 -0.85 -13.62 2.19
CA VAL A 115 -1.17 -12.21 2.46
C VAL A 115 -1.84 -12.11 3.82
N LEU A 116 -1.31 -11.25 4.70
CA LEU A 116 -1.72 -11.09 6.10
C LEU A 116 -2.35 -9.70 6.29
N GLN A 117 -3.60 -9.65 6.74
CA GLN A 117 -4.24 -8.40 7.16
C GLN A 117 -3.64 -7.93 8.49
N LEU A 118 -3.07 -6.73 8.52
CA LEU A 118 -2.32 -6.23 9.67
C LEU A 118 -3.16 -5.46 10.70
N VAL A 119 -4.34 -5.00 10.31
CA VAL A 119 -5.24 -4.18 11.15
C VAL A 119 -6.61 -4.81 11.15
N GLY A 120 -7.27 -4.83 12.28
CA GLY A 120 -8.63 -5.36 12.39
C GLY A 120 -9.63 -4.67 11.45
N SER A 121 -10.82 -5.22 11.40
CA SER A 121 -11.91 -4.76 10.53
C SER A 121 -12.45 -3.39 10.93
N MET A 122 -12.89 -2.61 9.95
CA MET A 122 -13.44 -1.27 10.17
C MET A 122 -14.59 -1.00 9.22
N ALA A 123 -15.59 -0.27 9.70
CA ALA A 123 -16.63 0.27 8.83
C ALA A 123 -16.14 1.56 8.19
N THR A 124 -15.98 1.56 6.88
CA THR A 124 -15.58 2.77 6.14
C THR A 124 -16.67 3.15 5.14
N PRO A 125 -16.82 4.44 4.80
CA PRO A 125 -17.68 4.86 3.70
C PRO A 125 -17.07 4.55 2.33
N TYR A 126 -15.89 3.95 2.30
CA TYR A 126 -15.11 3.65 1.10
C TYR A 126 -15.05 2.15 0.83
N GLY A 127 -14.75 1.75 -0.42
CA GLY A 127 -14.55 0.34 -0.78
C GLY A 127 -13.24 -0.29 -0.30
N PHE A 128 -12.29 0.51 0.17
CA PHE A 128 -10.97 0.05 0.61
C PHE A 128 -10.90 -0.18 2.12
N THR A 129 -11.55 -1.24 2.60
CA THR A 129 -11.38 -1.74 3.97
C THR A 129 -10.09 -2.55 4.12
N ALA A 130 -9.71 -2.89 5.35
CA ALA A 130 -8.53 -3.73 5.60
C ALA A 130 -8.66 -5.11 4.93
N GLU A 131 -9.86 -5.71 5.01
CA GLU A 131 -10.18 -6.98 4.37
C GLU A 131 -10.19 -6.88 2.84
N ALA A 132 -10.72 -5.78 2.29
CA ALA A 132 -10.74 -5.58 0.85
C ALA A 132 -9.32 -5.47 0.28
N CYS A 133 -8.42 -4.75 0.95
CA CYS A 133 -7.02 -4.63 0.56
C CYS A 133 -6.32 -6.01 0.56
N SER A 134 -6.39 -6.75 1.66
CA SER A 134 -5.72 -8.05 1.79
C SER A 134 -6.31 -9.10 0.85
N THR A 135 -7.63 -9.21 0.78
CA THR A 135 -8.33 -10.19 -0.05
C THR A 135 -8.08 -9.93 -1.55
N ARG A 136 -8.19 -8.67 -1.99
CA ARG A 136 -7.95 -8.33 -3.39
C ARG A 136 -6.52 -8.61 -3.81
N LEU A 137 -5.56 -8.23 -2.96
CA LEU A 137 -4.15 -8.48 -3.24
C LEU A 137 -3.85 -9.99 -3.30
N ALA A 138 -4.37 -10.78 -2.35
CA ALA A 138 -4.21 -12.22 -2.35
C ALA A 138 -4.79 -12.88 -3.60
N GLN A 139 -5.98 -12.44 -4.05
CA GLN A 139 -6.60 -12.92 -5.30
C GLN A 139 -5.72 -12.64 -6.52
N ARG A 140 -5.14 -11.43 -6.62
CA ARG A 140 -4.26 -11.06 -7.72
C ARG A 140 -2.94 -11.84 -7.74
N LEU A 141 -2.40 -12.14 -6.57
CA LEU A 141 -1.15 -12.87 -6.40
C LEU A 141 -1.32 -14.41 -6.40
N GLY A 142 -2.56 -14.92 -6.44
CA GLY A 142 -2.83 -16.35 -6.28
C GLY A 142 -2.37 -16.89 -4.92
N ALA A 143 -2.32 -16.04 -3.91
CA ALA A 143 -1.82 -16.32 -2.57
C ALA A 143 -2.94 -16.74 -1.61
N ARG A 144 -2.58 -17.39 -0.50
CA ARG A 144 -3.49 -17.54 0.64
C ARG A 144 -3.77 -16.17 1.25
N CYS A 145 -4.99 -15.97 1.79
CA CYS A 145 -5.33 -14.75 2.52
C CYS A 145 -5.67 -15.12 3.98
N LEU A 146 -5.06 -14.42 4.92
CA LEU A 146 -5.41 -14.48 6.32
C LEU A 146 -5.95 -13.12 6.76
N ASN A 147 -7.27 -13.05 6.95
CA ASN A 147 -7.95 -11.87 7.45
C ASN A 147 -8.03 -11.93 8.98
N LEU A 148 -7.88 -10.77 9.63
CA LEU A 148 -7.98 -10.61 11.08
C LEU A 148 -9.44 -10.34 11.46
N HIS A 149 -10.13 -11.35 11.96
CA HIS A 149 -11.56 -11.31 12.29
C HIS A 149 -11.86 -10.61 13.63
N ALA A 150 -11.42 -9.38 13.76
CA ALA A 150 -11.63 -8.55 14.93
C ALA A 150 -11.84 -7.09 14.52
N PRO A 151 -12.62 -6.28 15.26
CA PRO A 151 -12.66 -4.84 15.04
C PRO A 151 -11.27 -4.21 15.19
N ALA A 152 -10.97 -3.19 14.39
CA ALA A 152 -9.68 -2.50 14.42
C ALA A 152 -9.45 -1.75 15.74
N ILE A 153 -10.51 -1.24 16.36
CA ILE A 153 -10.45 -0.54 17.65
C ILE A 153 -11.64 -0.93 18.52
N LEU A 154 -11.41 -1.10 19.81
CA LEU A 154 -12.42 -1.42 20.82
C LEU A 154 -12.73 -0.18 21.68
N SER A 155 -13.87 -0.22 22.36
CA SER A 155 -14.32 0.86 23.24
C SER A 155 -13.50 0.95 24.52
N SER A 156 -12.89 -0.13 24.98
CA SER A 156 -12.01 -0.14 26.15
C SER A 156 -10.81 -1.07 26.00
N VAL A 157 -9.80 -0.85 26.85
CA VAL A 157 -8.58 -1.67 26.92
C VAL A 157 -8.90 -3.10 27.34
N GLU A 158 -9.81 -3.26 28.30
CA GLU A 158 -10.21 -4.58 28.84
C GLU A 158 -10.86 -5.44 27.74
N LEU A 159 -11.74 -4.84 26.93
CA LEU A 159 -12.35 -5.54 25.79
C LEU A 159 -11.31 -5.91 24.74
N ALA A 160 -10.37 -5.01 24.44
CA ALA A 160 -9.30 -5.29 23.50
C ALA A 160 -8.41 -6.43 23.99
N GLN A 161 -8.06 -6.44 25.26
CA GLN A 161 -7.29 -7.52 25.88
C GLN A 161 -8.04 -8.85 25.85
N ALA A 162 -9.31 -8.85 26.27
CA ALA A 162 -10.15 -10.07 26.24
C ALA A 162 -10.24 -10.64 24.82
N LEU A 163 -10.40 -9.76 23.81
CA LEU A 163 -10.48 -10.21 22.42
C LEU A 163 -9.14 -10.76 21.91
N ARG A 164 -8.00 -10.16 22.26
CA ARG A 164 -6.67 -10.70 21.92
C ARG A 164 -6.42 -12.07 22.56
N ASP A 165 -7.01 -12.33 23.73
CA ASP A 165 -6.89 -13.59 24.46
C ASP A 165 -7.81 -14.69 23.93
N GLU A 166 -8.80 -14.35 23.09
CA GLU A 166 -9.65 -15.35 22.42
C GLU A 166 -8.79 -16.26 21.53
N PRO A 167 -8.90 -17.61 21.65
CA PRO A 167 -8.03 -18.54 20.96
C PRO A 167 -8.00 -18.35 19.44
N ILE A 168 -9.15 -18.05 18.82
CA ILE A 168 -9.25 -17.86 17.36
C ILE A 168 -8.56 -16.58 16.91
N ILE A 169 -8.59 -15.52 17.71
CA ILE A 169 -7.91 -14.25 17.41
C ILE A 169 -6.42 -14.36 17.67
N ARG A 170 -6.03 -15.01 18.77
CA ARG A 170 -4.60 -15.25 19.10
C ARG A 170 -3.89 -16.01 17.98
N ILE A 171 -4.49 -17.07 17.44
CA ILE A 171 -3.93 -17.81 16.29
C ILE A 171 -3.70 -16.88 15.10
N GLN A 172 -4.62 -15.97 14.81
CA GLN A 172 -4.48 -15.02 13.69
C GLN A 172 -3.37 -13.98 13.97
N LEU A 173 -3.28 -13.47 15.19
CA LEU A 173 -2.22 -12.56 15.60
C LEU A 173 -0.84 -13.24 15.55
N ASP A 174 -0.73 -14.49 16.01
CA ASP A 174 0.50 -15.29 15.94
C ASP A 174 0.94 -15.55 14.47
N GLU A 175 0.00 -15.71 13.54
CA GLU A 175 0.31 -15.82 12.11
C GLU A 175 0.79 -14.49 11.52
N ILE A 176 0.20 -13.36 11.93
CA ILE A 176 0.63 -12.01 11.51
C ILE A 176 2.07 -11.74 11.95
N GLU A 177 2.51 -12.25 13.10
CA GLU A 177 3.89 -12.12 13.59
C GLU A 177 4.94 -12.78 12.69
N LYS A 178 4.53 -13.67 11.78
CA LYS A 178 5.42 -14.37 10.83
C LYS A 178 5.70 -13.58 9.56
N LEU A 179 5.17 -12.34 9.43
CA LEU A 179 5.42 -11.52 8.24
C LEU A 179 6.93 -11.28 8.04
N ASN A 180 7.36 -11.33 6.80
CA ASN A 180 8.72 -11.00 6.38
C ASN A 180 8.78 -9.85 5.38
N LYS A 181 7.61 -9.46 4.84
CA LYS A 181 7.46 -8.30 3.97
C LYS A 181 6.25 -7.47 4.37
N LEU A 182 6.34 -6.17 4.19
CA LEU A 182 5.29 -5.21 4.52
C LEU A 182 4.95 -4.36 3.28
N LEU A 183 3.69 -4.31 2.89
CA LEU A 183 3.16 -3.36 1.93
C LEU A 183 2.29 -2.33 2.65
N PHE A 184 2.67 -1.06 2.57
CA PHE A 184 1.98 0.01 3.29
C PHE A 184 2.01 1.35 2.57
N SER A 185 1.21 2.27 3.07
CA SER A 185 1.23 3.69 2.74
C SER A 185 1.14 4.48 4.03
N VAL A 186 1.61 5.72 4.02
CA VAL A 186 1.44 6.64 5.14
C VAL A 186 0.12 7.39 4.97
N GLY A 187 -0.69 7.44 6.03
CA GLY A 187 -1.90 8.24 6.13
C GLY A 187 -1.59 9.65 6.64
N THR A 188 -2.45 10.61 6.29
CA THR A 188 -2.35 11.99 6.76
C THR A 188 -2.99 12.15 8.15
N ILE A 189 -2.61 13.22 8.86
CA ILE A 189 -3.13 13.60 10.19
C ILE A 189 -4.17 14.73 10.12
N LYS A 190 -4.90 14.80 9.00
CA LYS A 190 -5.95 15.82 8.79
C LYS A 190 -7.29 15.39 9.37
N PRO A 191 -8.18 16.34 9.74
CA PRO A 191 -9.53 16.00 10.22
C PRO A 191 -10.40 15.20 9.25
N ASP A 192 -10.14 15.30 7.95
CA ASP A 192 -10.81 14.57 6.87
C ASP A 192 -10.05 13.32 6.42
N SER A 193 -9.01 12.91 7.15
CA SER A 193 -8.21 11.72 6.83
C SER A 193 -9.01 10.42 6.96
N HIS A 194 -8.53 9.37 6.31
CA HIS A 194 -9.20 8.07 6.31
C HIS A 194 -9.34 7.44 7.70
N ILE A 195 -8.37 7.66 8.60
CA ILE A 195 -8.46 7.14 9.98
C ILE A 195 -9.63 7.78 10.75
N MET A 196 -9.91 9.07 10.49
CA MET A 196 -11.04 9.79 11.06
C MET A 196 -12.36 9.31 10.44
N SER A 197 -12.42 9.24 9.12
CA SER A 197 -13.63 8.82 8.39
C SER A 197 -14.00 7.36 8.65
N ALA A 198 -13.03 6.51 8.96
CA ALA A 198 -13.25 5.11 9.37
C ALA A 198 -13.66 4.97 10.84
N GLY A 199 -13.74 6.06 11.59
CA GLY A 199 -14.12 6.05 13.02
C GLY A 199 -13.08 5.38 13.92
N LEU A 200 -11.84 5.24 13.47
CA LEU A 200 -10.75 4.70 14.29
C LEU A 200 -10.27 5.72 15.32
N ALA A 201 -10.21 6.99 14.95
CA ALA A 201 -9.83 8.08 15.84
C ALA A 201 -10.95 9.11 15.95
N SER A 202 -11.11 9.71 17.12
CA SER A 202 -11.93 10.88 17.35
C SER A 202 -11.12 12.18 17.16
N MET A 203 -11.79 13.33 17.09
CA MET A 203 -11.09 14.64 17.08
C MET A 203 -10.23 14.83 18.33
N ALA A 204 -10.65 14.32 19.48
CA ALA A 204 -9.86 14.40 20.72
C ALA A 204 -8.59 13.53 20.63
N ASP A 205 -8.69 12.34 20.01
CA ASP A 205 -7.52 11.50 19.74
C ASP A 205 -6.56 12.22 18.76
N LEU A 206 -7.07 12.75 17.65
CA LEU A 206 -6.25 13.48 16.67
C LEU A 206 -5.52 14.65 17.33
N ASP A 207 -6.21 15.49 18.12
CA ASP A 207 -5.61 16.60 18.86
C ASP A 207 -4.53 16.14 19.84
N HIS A 208 -4.75 14.99 20.49
CA HIS A 208 -3.77 14.41 21.42
C HIS A 208 -2.46 14.06 20.69
N TYR A 209 -2.56 13.34 19.55
CA TYR A 209 -1.40 12.89 18.79
C TYR A 209 -0.69 14.06 18.08
N VAL A 210 -1.43 15.01 17.51
CA VAL A 210 -0.85 16.21 16.87
C VAL A 210 -0.04 17.02 17.87
N ARG A 211 -0.54 17.24 19.11
CA ARG A 211 0.23 17.91 20.17
C ARG A 211 1.50 17.16 20.58
N ARG A 212 1.59 15.87 20.31
CA ARG A 212 2.77 15.05 20.58
C ARG A 212 3.69 14.89 19.37
N GLY A 213 3.45 15.65 18.30
CA GLY A 213 4.31 15.69 17.14
C GLY A 213 4.00 14.62 16.09
N ALA A 214 2.75 14.13 16.04
CA ALA A 214 2.35 13.23 14.98
C ALA A 214 2.61 13.86 13.61
N ALA A 215 3.22 13.08 12.72
CA ALA A 215 3.51 13.45 11.33
C ALA A 215 2.73 12.58 10.34
N GLY A 216 2.32 11.38 10.72
CA GLY A 216 1.60 10.46 9.85
C GLY A 216 0.92 9.32 10.60
N VAL A 217 0.30 8.43 9.81
CA VAL A 217 -0.38 7.22 10.31
C VAL A 217 0.09 6.02 9.52
N ILE A 218 0.56 4.97 10.20
CA ILE A 218 0.95 3.68 9.62
C ILE A 218 0.17 2.57 10.31
N CYS A 219 -0.49 1.71 9.54
CA CYS A 219 -1.32 0.61 10.08
C CYS A 219 -2.33 1.05 11.15
N GLY A 220 -2.91 2.25 11.00
CA GLY A 220 -3.87 2.82 11.94
C GLY A 220 -3.26 3.46 13.19
N ARG A 221 -1.94 3.49 13.34
CA ARG A 221 -1.21 4.06 14.48
C ARG A 221 -0.49 5.33 14.11
N PHE A 222 -0.45 6.32 15.01
CA PHE A 222 0.21 7.60 14.79
C PHE A 222 1.72 7.47 14.98
N VAL A 223 2.47 8.11 14.08
CA VAL A 223 3.93 8.18 14.10
C VAL A 223 4.42 9.61 14.11
N ASP A 224 5.59 9.85 14.72
CA ASP A 224 6.30 11.13 14.69
C ASP A 224 7.08 11.32 13.37
N GLY A 225 7.80 12.44 13.23
CA GLY A 225 8.62 12.76 12.06
C GLY A 225 9.81 11.83 11.83
N GLU A 226 10.18 11.01 12.81
CA GLU A 226 11.21 9.97 12.69
C GLU A 226 10.62 8.56 12.52
N GLY A 227 9.32 8.45 12.33
CA GLY A 227 8.61 7.18 12.11
C GLY A 227 8.40 6.34 13.38
N ARG A 228 8.62 6.90 14.57
CA ARG A 228 8.40 6.20 15.84
C ARG A 228 6.95 6.26 16.26
N ALA A 229 6.43 5.19 16.82
CA ALA A 229 5.08 5.15 17.40
C ALA A 229 4.92 6.23 18.48
N ILE A 230 3.78 6.89 18.51
CA ILE A 230 3.40 7.82 19.56
C ILE A 230 2.40 7.14 20.48
N ASP A 231 2.78 6.95 21.74
CA ASP A 231 1.88 6.41 22.77
C ASP A 231 0.67 7.32 22.96
N GLY A 232 -0.50 6.71 23.09
CA GLY A 232 -1.72 7.48 23.28
C GLY A 232 -2.96 6.63 23.51
N PRO A 233 -4.14 7.24 23.55
CA PRO A 233 -5.38 6.61 24.00
C PRO A 233 -5.89 5.49 23.09
N MET A 234 -5.34 5.34 21.88
CA MET A 234 -5.76 4.30 20.95
C MET A 234 -4.95 3.01 21.07
N GLU A 235 -3.67 3.10 21.47
CA GLU A 235 -2.71 2.00 21.35
C GLU A 235 -3.19 0.69 21.97
N ASP A 236 -3.59 0.72 23.23
CA ASP A 236 -4.04 -0.48 23.93
C ASP A 236 -5.42 -0.98 23.50
N ARG A 237 -6.19 -0.16 22.80
CA ARG A 237 -7.54 -0.49 22.29
C ARG A 237 -7.54 -1.03 20.87
N MET A 238 -6.43 -0.92 20.14
CA MET A 238 -6.34 -1.39 18.76
C MET A 238 -6.05 -2.89 18.68
N ILE A 239 -6.68 -3.55 17.72
CA ILE A 239 -6.39 -4.93 17.33
C ILE A 239 -5.67 -4.91 16.00
N GLY A 240 -4.48 -5.45 15.98
CA GLY A 240 -3.58 -5.49 14.82
C GLY A 240 -2.13 -5.49 15.26
N ILE A 241 -1.24 -5.41 14.28
CA ILE A 241 0.19 -5.44 14.54
C ILE A 241 0.67 -4.16 15.25
N PRO A 242 1.48 -4.24 16.30
CA PRO A 242 2.17 -3.08 16.85
C PRO A 242 3.30 -2.62 15.93
N LEU A 243 3.58 -1.30 15.88
CA LEU A 243 4.57 -0.74 14.95
C LEU A 243 5.98 -1.24 15.21
N GLU A 244 6.31 -1.56 16.47
CA GLU A 244 7.63 -2.08 16.88
C GLU A 244 7.96 -3.40 16.16
N ARG A 245 6.93 -4.17 15.79
CA ARG A 245 7.08 -5.43 15.04
C ARG A 245 7.36 -5.23 13.56
N LEU A 246 7.13 -4.01 13.05
CA LEU A 246 7.43 -3.64 11.66
C LEU A 246 8.89 -3.17 11.50
N VAL A 247 9.53 -2.81 12.60
CA VAL A 247 10.95 -2.39 12.59
C VAL A 247 11.85 -3.61 12.42
N GLY A 248 12.79 -3.52 11.49
CA GLY A 248 13.76 -4.61 11.25
C GLY A 248 13.23 -5.75 10.37
N LEU A 249 12.06 -5.60 9.76
CA LEU A 249 11.60 -6.55 8.74
C LEU A 249 12.59 -6.61 7.56
N PRO A 250 12.76 -7.78 6.92
CA PRO A 250 13.62 -7.92 5.76
C PRO A 250 13.28 -6.96 4.62
N MET A 251 11.98 -6.62 4.44
CA MET A 251 11.54 -5.68 3.40
C MET A 251 10.28 -4.90 3.80
N GLY A 252 10.37 -3.57 3.71
CA GLY A 252 9.23 -2.65 3.71
C GLY A 252 9.01 -2.05 2.33
N ILE A 253 7.80 -2.11 1.81
CA ILE A 253 7.39 -1.57 0.51
C ILE A 253 6.41 -0.43 0.77
N LEU A 254 6.89 0.81 0.63
CA LEU A 254 6.08 2.01 0.81
C LEU A 254 5.54 2.48 -0.54
N VAL A 255 4.23 2.69 -0.62
CA VAL A 255 3.55 3.30 -1.78
C VAL A 255 2.95 4.63 -1.35
N THR A 256 3.47 5.72 -1.86
CA THR A 256 3.08 7.07 -1.44
C THR A 256 2.71 7.96 -2.63
N PRO A 257 1.48 7.88 -3.14
CA PRO A 257 0.95 8.81 -4.11
C PRO A 257 0.48 10.10 -3.43
N GLY A 258 0.65 11.24 -4.12
CA GLY A 258 0.11 12.53 -3.71
C GLY A 258 1.07 13.39 -2.88
N HIS A 259 1.01 14.70 -3.12
CA HIS A 259 1.86 15.70 -2.43
C HIS A 259 1.53 15.86 -0.95
N ASP A 260 0.29 15.58 -0.55
CA ASP A 260 -0.19 15.73 0.82
C ASP A 260 0.42 14.72 1.80
N LYS A 261 1.01 13.64 1.28
CA LYS A 261 1.71 12.61 2.06
C LYS A 261 3.21 12.85 2.19
N LEU A 262 3.77 13.81 1.45
CA LEU A 262 5.21 14.01 1.38
C LEU A 262 5.83 14.27 2.76
N ALA A 263 5.23 15.16 3.54
CA ALA A 263 5.72 15.50 4.88
C ALA A 263 5.66 14.32 5.88
N ALA A 264 4.75 13.39 5.68
CA ALA A 264 4.61 12.20 6.51
C ALA A 264 5.48 11.03 6.03
N THR A 265 6.07 11.15 4.83
CA THR A 265 6.88 10.11 4.18
C THR A 265 8.38 10.37 4.35
N MET A 266 8.76 11.65 4.46
CA MET A 266 10.15 12.12 4.56
C MET A 266 10.61 12.32 5.99
#